data_672c7a14baf902f1442f0848dc4f961a
#
_entry.id   672c7a14baf902f1442f0848dc4f961a
#
_cell.length_a   1.000
_cell.length_b   1.000
_cell.length_c   1.000
_cell.angle_alpha   90.00
_cell.angle_beta   90.00
_cell.angle_gamma   90.00
#
_symmetry.space_group_name_H-M   'P 1'
#
loop_
_entity.id
_entity.type
_entity.pdbx_description
1 polymer ?
#
loop_
_entity_poly.entity_id
_entity_poly.type
_entity_poly.pdbx_seq_one_letter_code
_entity_poly.pdbx_strand_id
1 'polypeptide(L)' 'LDKILKKIGEESTEIVIAAKNPDPEEIKYEISDFLYHAMVLMVEKGVTWEDITQELAQR' A
#
# COMPACT_ATOMS: atom_id res chain seq x y z
N LEU A 1 -13.54 -4.99 7.03
CA LEU A 1 -13.15 -3.73 6.39
C LEU A 1 -12.35 -2.83 7.34
N ASP A 2 -12.84 -2.65 8.56
CA ASP A 2 -12.15 -1.76 9.52
C ASP A 2 -10.74 -2.21 9.84
N LYS A 3 -10.50 -3.50 9.93
CA LYS A 3 -9.16 -4.03 10.20
C LYS A 3 -8.19 -3.74 9.06
N ILE A 4 -8.65 -3.84 7.82
CA ILE A 4 -7.84 -3.56 6.64
C ILE A 4 -7.53 -2.06 6.58
N LEU A 5 -8.51 -1.21 6.87
CA LEU A 5 -8.29 0.23 6.86
C LEU A 5 -7.30 0.65 7.94
N LYS A 6 -7.39 0.03 9.12
CA LYS A 6 -6.44 0.30 10.20
C LYS A 6 -5.02 -0.10 9.78
N LYS A 7 -4.87 -1.27 9.17
CA LYS A 7 -3.57 -1.75 8.69
C LYS A 7 -2.95 -0.81 7.66
N ILE A 8 -3.75 -0.36 6.70
CA ILE A 8 -3.27 0.56 5.67
C ILE A 8 -2.79 1.87 6.29
N GLY A 9 -3.55 2.40 7.24
CA GLY A 9 -3.15 3.61 7.94
C GLY A 9 -1.84 3.46 8.70
N GLU A 10 -1.68 2.33 9.43
CA GLU A 10 -0.45 2.05 10.17
C GLU A 10 0.74 1.89 9.23
N GLU A 11 0.55 1.19 8.12
CA GLU A 11 1.64 0.91 7.18
C GLU A 11 2.06 2.14 6.39
N SER A 12 1.13 3.06 6.14
CA SER A 12 1.48 4.35 5.55
C SER A 12 2.47 5.10 6.45
N THR A 13 2.22 5.09 7.76
CA THR A 13 3.12 5.71 8.73
C THR A 13 4.46 5.00 8.76
N GLU A 14 4.46 3.68 8.72
CA GLU A 14 5.69 2.89 8.73
C GLU A 14 6.54 3.14 7.48
N ILE A 15 5.91 3.37 6.33
CA ILE A 15 6.64 3.74 5.10
C ILE A 15 7.35 5.08 5.30
N VAL A 16 6.67 6.06 5.89
CA VAL A 16 7.27 7.36 6.15
C VAL A 16 8.51 7.23 7.03
N ILE A 17 8.41 6.42 8.09
CA ILE A 17 9.51 6.19 9.00
C ILE A 17 10.65 5.45 8.30
N ALA A 18 10.32 4.39 7.57
CA ALA A 18 11.31 3.57 6.88
C ALA A 18 12.05 4.34 5.79
N ALA A 19 11.40 5.33 5.17
CA ALA A 19 12.01 6.14 4.13
C ALA A 19 13.21 6.95 4.64
N LYS A 20 13.29 7.17 5.95
CA LYS A 20 14.40 7.90 6.56
C LYS A 20 15.58 7.00 6.90
N ASN A 21 15.40 5.69 6.80
CA ASN A 21 16.47 4.73 7.05
C ASN A 21 17.32 4.62 5.78
N PRO A 22 18.67 4.72 5.89
CA PRO A 22 19.51 4.61 4.69
C PRO A 22 19.51 3.21 4.08
N ASP A 23 19.08 2.18 4.81
CA ASP A 23 19.02 0.82 4.28
C ASP A 23 17.72 0.64 3.48
N PRO A 24 17.81 0.40 2.15
CA PRO A 24 16.62 0.26 1.31
C PRO A 24 15.78 -0.98 1.62
N GLU A 25 16.28 -1.94 2.38
CA GLU A 25 15.52 -3.14 2.73
C GLU A 25 14.31 -2.80 3.61
N GLU A 26 14.44 -1.80 4.48
CA GLU A 26 13.34 -1.38 5.35
C GLU A 26 12.17 -0.84 4.52
N ILE A 27 12.44 0.09 3.62
CA ILE A 27 11.37 0.69 2.80
C ILE A 27 10.77 -0.34 1.85
N LYS A 28 11.59 -1.25 1.34
CA LYS A 28 11.12 -2.32 0.47
C LYS A 28 10.11 -3.21 1.21
N TYR A 29 10.43 -3.58 2.43
CA TYR A 29 9.54 -4.40 3.26
C TYR A 29 8.22 -3.68 3.54
N GLU A 30 8.29 -2.42 3.94
CA GLU A 30 7.10 -1.66 4.31
C GLU A 30 6.19 -1.38 3.12
N ILE A 31 6.76 -1.07 1.94
CA ILE A 31 5.98 -0.88 0.73
C ILE A 31 5.31 -2.19 0.32
N SER A 32 6.03 -3.31 0.43
CA SER A 32 5.46 -4.62 0.09
C SER A 32 4.28 -4.97 0.98
N ASP A 33 4.39 -4.69 2.27
CA ASP A 33 3.34 -4.94 3.24
C ASP A 33 2.12 -4.04 2.96
N PHE A 34 2.38 -2.77 2.66
CA PHE A 34 1.34 -1.82 2.28
C PHE A 34 0.59 -2.29 1.02
N LEU A 35 1.34 -2.69 -0.01
CA LEU A 35 0.73 -3.17 -1.26
C LEU A 35 -0.11 -4.41 -1.04
N TYR A 36 0.34 -5.31 -0.17
CA TYR A 36 -0.44 -6.51 0.16
C TYR A 36 -1.81 -6.11 0.70
N HIS A 37 -1.84 -5.22 1.69
CA HIS A 37 -3.09 -4.81 2.29
C HIS A 37 -3.94 -3.95 1.36
N ALA A 38 -3.28 -3.15 0.50
CA ALA A 38 -4.00 -2.39 -0.53
C ALA A 38 -4.72 -3.34 -1.50
N MET A 39 -4.08 -4.45 -1.86
CA MET A 39 -4.70 -5.45 -2.73
C MET A 39 -5.91 -6.11 -2.06
N VAL A 40 -5.81 -6.40 -0.77
CA VAL A 40 -6.95 -6.93 -0.02
C VAL A 40 -8.11 -5.94 -0.05
N LEU A 41 -7.82 -4.67 0.16
CA LEU A 41 -8.84 -3.62 0.10
C LEU A 41 -9.47 -3.52 -1.29
N MET A 42 -8.66 -3.64 -2.33
CA MET A 42 -9.15 -3.62 -3.71
C MET A 42 -10.20 -4.71 -3.93
N VAL A 43 -9.90 -5.94 -3.48
CA VAL A 43 -10.85 -7.04 -3.60
C VAL A 43 -12.15 -6.71 -2.85
N GLU A 44 -12.04 -6.19 -1.66
CA GLU A 44 -13.18 -5.83 -0.81
C GLU A 44 -14.08 -4.78 -1.50
N LYS A 45 -13.47 -3.84 -2.21
CA LYS A 45 -14.19 -2.74 -2.85
C LYS A 45 -14.49 -2.98 -4.34
N GLY A 46 -14.11 -4.14 -4.87
CA GLY A 46 -14.37 -4.45 -6.27
C GLY A 46 -13.53 -3.65 -7.25
N VAL A 47 -12.33 -3.26 -6.85
CA VAL A 47 -11.40 -2.51 -7.71
C VAL A 47 -10.34 -3.48 -8.24
N THR A 48 -10.09 -3.44 -9.55
CA THR A 48 -9.12 -4.33 -10.18
C THR A 48 -7.80 -3.60 -10.46
N TRP A 49 -6.76 -4.40 -10.74
CA TRP A 49 -5.49 -3.82 -11.20
C TRP A 49 -5.66 -3.02 -12.49
N GLU A 50 -6.55 -3.47 -13.36
CA GLU A 50 -6.81 -2.73 -14.60
C GLU A 50 -7.36 -1.34 -14.29
N ASP A 51 -8.26 -1.24 -13.32
CA ASP A 51 -8.78 0.07 -12.89
C ASP A 51 -7.64 0.97 -12.41
N ILE A 52 -6.72 0.41 -11.62
CA ILE A 52 -5.60 1.18 -11.06
C ILE A 52 -4.65 1.62 -12.17
N THR A 53 -4.27 0.72 -13.07
CA THR A 53 -3.32 1.04 -14.12
C THR A 53 -3.89 2.04 -15.11
N GLN A 54 -5.19 1.96 -15.40
CA GLN A 54 -5.84 2.96 -16.26
C GLN A 54 -5.82 4.34 -15.62
N GLU A 55 -6.08 4.40 -14.32
CA GLU A 55 -6.03 5.67 -13.59
C GLU A 55 -4.62 6.25 -13.60
N LEU A 56 -3.62 5.40 -13.36
CA LEU A 56 -2.23 5.84 -13.36
C LEU A 56 -1.78 6.33 -14.73
N ALA A 57 -2.28 5.71 -15.80
CA ALA A 57 -1.93 6.11 -17.16
C ALA A 57 -2.44 7.51 -17.53
N GLN A 58 -3.41 8.01 -16.79
CA GLN A 58 -4.00 9.33 -17.04
C GLN A 58 -3.34 10.44 -16.22
N ARG A 59 -2.39 10.10 -15.36
CA ARG A 59 -1.73 11.10 -14.50
C ARG A 59 -0.54 11.76 -15.16
#